data_85c40af6a3ee5c097d2a390742fed5fc
#
_entry.id   85c40af6a3ee5c097d2a390742fed5fc
#
_cell.length_a   1.000
_cell.length_b   1.000
_cell.length_c   1.000
_cell.angle_alpha   90.00
_cell.angle_beta   90.00
_cell.angle_gamma   90.00
#
_symmetry.space_group_name_H-M   'P 1'
#
loop_
_entity.id
_entity.type
_entity.pdbx_description
1 polymer ?
#
loop_
_entity_poly.entity_id
_entity_poly.type
_entity_poly.pdbx_seq_one_letter_code
_entity_poly.pdbx_strand_id
1 'polypeptide(L)'
;TICMVRQFRYAMQQELWELPAGKLEKGEDPFEAAKRELEEECGLTADKYTSLGEFFPTVGYDTEVIYTWVATGLHETHMHLDDDEFLTPDRVPLEKAYEMVMSGEIKDGKTIAGILKLKALLAEGKL
;
A
#
# COMPACT_ATOMS: atom_id res chain seq x y z
N THR A 1 -4.04 12.40 -4.02
CA THR A 1 -4.11 11.96 -2.62
C THR A 1 -3.93 10.45 -2.57
N ILE A 2 -3.14 9.98 -1.63
CA ILE A 2 -2.88 8.56 -1.43
C ILE A 2 -3.47 8.14 -0.10
N CYS A 3 -4.16 7.01 -0.06
CA CYS A 3 -4.56 6.40 1.20
C CYS A 3 -3.35 5.70 1.82
N MET A 4 -2.98 6.10 3.02
CA MET A 4 -1.90 5.47 3.77
C MET A 4 -2.42 5.01 5.11
N VAL A 5 -1.77 4.02 5.69
CA VAL A 5 -2.10 3.54 7.04
C VAL A 5 -0.89 3.72 7.95
N ARG A 6 -1.17 4.02 9.21
CA ARG A 6 -0.15 3.97 10.27
C ARG A 6 -0.36 2.68 11.03
N GLN A 7 0.70 1.93 11.19
CA GLN A 7 0.62 0.61 11.82
C GLN A 7 1.84 0.38 12.70
N PHE A 8 1.60 -0.05 13.95
CA PHE A 8 2.69 -0.45 14.83
C PHE A 8 3.26 -1.78 14.35
N ARG A 9 4.57 -1.82 14.14
CA ARG A 9 5.28 -3.03 13.74
C ARG A 9 6.13 -3.53 14.89
N TYR A 10 5.74 -4.67 15.44
CA TYR A 10 6.38 -5.26 16.62
C TYR A 10 7.88 -5.49 16.39
N ALA A 11 8.26 -6.01 15.23
CA ALA A 11 9.67 -6.29 14.93
C ALA A 11 10.54 -5.03 14.98
N MET A 12 10.01 -3.89 14.59
CA MET A 12 10.73 -2.62 14.58
C MET A 12 10.47 -1.77 15.80
N GLN A 13 9.53 -2.16 16.66
CA GLN A 13 9.14 -1.46 17.89
C GLN A 13 8.76 0.00 17.64
N GLN A 14 8.09 0.27 16.52
CA GLN A 14 7.62 1.63 16.20
C GLN A 14 6.42 1.59 15.27
N GLU A 15 5.68 2.70 15.26
CA GLU A 15 4.59 2.92 14.32
C GLU A 15 5.15 3.39 12.99
N LEU A 16 4.72 2.76 11.88
CA LEU A 16 5.21 3.08 10.55
C LEU A 16 4.08 3.54 9.64
N TRP A 17 4.40 4.48 8.74
CA TRP A 17 3.55 4.82 7.63
C TRP A 17 3.71 3.80 6.52
N GLU A 18 2.60 3.23 6.06
CA GLU A 18 2.63 2.18 5.03
C GLU A 18 1.49 2.38 4.03
N LEU A 19 1.68 1.84 2.82
CA LEU A 19 0.56 1.65 1.90
C LEU A 19 -0.30 0.49 2.43
N PRO A 20 -1.64 0.51 2.19
CA PRO A 20 -2.48 -0.62 2.56
C PRO A 20 -1.96 -1.90 1.90
N ALA A 21 -1.84 -2.96 2.67
CA ALA A 21 -1.33 -4.23 2.17
C ALA A 21 -1.77 -5.37 3.06
N GLY A 22 -1.84 -6.56 2.50
CA GLY A 22 -2.13 -7.76 3.25
C GLY A 22 -1.60 -8.98 2.53
N LYS A 23 -1.66 -10.12 3.20
CA LYS A 23 -1.19 -11.39 2.65
C LYS A 23 -2.26 -11.99 1.76
N LEU A 24 -1.82 -12.68 0.70
CA LEU A 24 -2.71 -13.50 -0.10
C LEU A 24 -3.24 -14.66 0.73
N GLU A 25 -4.54 -14.89 0.65
CA GLU A 25 -5.13 -16.11 1.17
C GLU A 25 -4.85 -17.25 0.18
N LYS A 26 -4.87 -18.48 0.68
CA LYS A 26 -4.57 -19.65 -0.15
C LYS A 26 -5.50 -19.71 -1.35
N GLY A 27 -4.91 -19.74 -2.55
CA GLY A 27 -5.67 -19.78 -3.80
C GLY A 27 -6.26 -18.46 -4.24
N GLU A 28 -5.99 -17.38 -3.52
CA GLU A 28 -6.52 -16.06 -3.87
C GLU A 28 -5.71 -15.42 -4.99
N ASP A 29 -6.42 -14.82 -5.95
CA ASP A 29 -5.79 -14.03 -7.01
C ASP A 29 -5.22 -12.73 -6.43
N PRO A 30 -4.00 -12.31 -6.82
CA PRO A 30 -3.42 -11.05 -6.31
C PRO A 30 -4.27 -9.82 -6.53
N PHE A 31 -4.97 -9.72 -7.66
CA PHE A 31 -5.87 -8.60 -7.94
C PHE A 31 -7.04 -8.57 -6.95
N GLU A 32 -7.68 -9.72 -6.74
CA GLU A 32 -8.80 -9.82 -5.81
C GLU A 32 -8.35 -9.53 -4.38
N ALA A 33 -7.15 -9.98 -4.01
CA ALA A 33 -6.56 -9.68 -2.71
C ALA A 33 -6.36 -8.18 -2.52
N ALA A 34 -5.86 -7.46 -3.53
CA ALA A 34 -5.65 -6.02 -3.46
C ALA A 34 -6.97 -5.28 -3.22
N LYS A 35 -8.03 -5.67 -3.90
CA LYS A 35 -9.35 -5.07 -3.71
C LYS A 35 -9.88 -5.34 -2.31
N ARG A 36 -9.76 -6.57 -1.85
CA ARG A 36 -10.20 -6.97 -0.51
C ARG A 36 -9.48 -6.18 0.58
N GLU A 37 -8.15 -6.10 0.49
CA GLU A 37 -7.33 -5.41 1.49
C GLU A 37 -7.61 -3.90 1.52
N LEU A 38 -7.83 -3.29 0.36
CA LEU A 38 -8.18 -1.87 0.30
C LEU A 38 -9.49 -1.60 1.05
N GLU A 39 -10.48 -2.45 0.86
CA GLU A 39 -11.76 -2.31 1.56
C GLU A 39 -11.63 -2.60 3.05
N GLU A 40 -10.97 -3.68 3.43
CA GLU A 40 -10.82 -4.08 4.82
C GLU A 40 -10.03 -3.06 5.64
N GLU A 41 -8.91 -2.57 5.10
CA GLU A 41 -8.01 -1.68 5.83
C GLU A 41 -8.39 -0.21 5.75
N CYS A 42 -8.98 0.23 4.63
CA CYS A 42 -9.25 1.65 4.39
C CYS A 42 -10.72 1.99 4.21
N GLY A 43 -11.59 0.98 4.05
CA GLY A 43 -12.99 1.23 3.75
C GLY A 43 -13.20 1.86 2.39
N LEU A 44 -12.40 1.47 1.39
CA LEU A 44 -12.44 2.03 0.05
C LEU A 44 -12.58 0.95 -1.01
N THR A 45 -13.35 1.27 -2.06
CA THR A 45 -13.32 0.54 -3.33
C THR A 45 -12.92 1.52 -4.44
N ALA A 46 -12.64 1.02 -5.63
CA ALA A 46 -12.18 1.85 -6.73
C ALA A 46 -12.81 1.41 -8.04
N ASP A 47 -12.95 2.38 -8.97
CA ASP A 47 -13.46 2.11 -10.31
C ASP A 47 -12.41 1.44 -11.19
N LYS A 48 -11.13 1.76 -10.97
CA LYS A 48 -10.05 1.28 -11.82
C LYS A 48 -8.84 0.90 -11.00
N TYR A 49 -8.23 -0.23 -11.35
CA TYR A 49 -6.98 -0.71 -10.76
C TYR A 49 -5.96 -0.89 -11.87
N THR A 50 -4.79 -0.27 -11.71
CA THR A 50 -3.69 -0.39 -12.67
C THR A 50 -2.51 -1.06 -11.99
N SER A 51 -2.02 -2.15 -12.57
CA SER A 51 -0.87 -2.87 -12.01
C SER A 51 0.41 -2.04 -12.13
N LEU A 52 1.16 -1.96 -11.05
CA LEU A 52 2.51 -1.42 -11.04
C LEU A 52 3.56 -2.54 -11.11
N GLY A 53 3.11 -3.78 -11.25
CA GLY A 53 4.01 -4.93 -11.33
C GLY A 53 4.25 -5.58 -9.97
N GLU A 54 5.22 -6.46 -9.94
CA GLU A 54 5.60 -7.17 -8.72
C GLU A 54 7.04 -6.86 -8.37
N PHE A 55 7.39 -7.03 -7.09
CA PHE A 55 8.78 -6.93 -6.67
C PHE A 55 9.07 -7.90 -5.52
N PHE A 56 10.34 -8.19 -5.32
CA PHE A 56 10.80 -9.13 -4.30
C PHE A 56 11.48 -8.33 -3.19
N PRO A 57 10.87 -8.21 -1.99
CA PRO A 57 11.39 -7.33 -0.94
C PRO A 57 12.67 -7.84 -0.28
N THR A 58 12.88 -9.16 -0.21
CA THR A 58 13.98 -9.74 0.57
C THR A 58 14.61 -10.94 -0.15
N VAL A 59 15.18 -10.67 -1.33
CA VAL A 59 15.71 -11.73 -2.21
C VAL A 59 16.81 -12.59 -1.60
N GLY A 60 17.47 -12.07 -0.55
CA GLY A 60 18.58 -12.79 0.07
C GLY A 60 18.17 -14.00 0.90
N TYR A 61 16.94 -14.04 1.40
CA TYR A 61 16.52 -15.11 2.31
C TYR A 61 15.02 -15.37 2.35
N ASP A 62 14.23 -14.71 1.52
CA ASP A 62 12.79 -14.90 1.50
C ASP A 62 12.29 -15.05 0.06
N THR A 63 11.17 -15.72 -0.09
CA THR A 63 10.51 -15.94 -1.38
C THR A 63 9.29 -15.05 -1.55
N GLU A 64 9.11 -14.06 -0.70
CA GLU A 64 7.97 -13.15 -0.75
C GLU A 64 7.92 -12.38 -2.07
N VAL A 65 6.71 -12.26 -2.63
CA VAL A 65 6.42 -11.46 -3.81
C VAL A 65 5.36 -10.45 -3.42
N ILE A 66 5.58 -9.18 -3.73
CA ILE A 66 4.60 -8.13 -3.49
C ILE A 66 4.05 -7.65 -4.84
N TYR A 67 2.73 -7.68 -4.97
CA TYR A 67 2.01 -7.19 -6.15
C TYR A 67 1.45 -5.81 -5.81
N THR A 68 1.76 -4.82 -6.65
CA THR A 68 1.41 -3.42 -6.39
C THR A 68 0.42 -2.91 -7.42
N TRP A 69 -0.58 -2.16 -6.95
CA TRP A 69 -1.67 -1.65 -7.78
C TRP A 69 -1.92 -0.18 -7.46
N VAL A 70 -2.32 0.59 -8.48
CA VAL A 70 -2.88 1.94 -8.28
C VAL A 70 -4.38 1.84 -8.43
N ALA A 71 -5.09 2.30 -7.41
CA ALA A 71 -6.55 2.33 -7.41
C ALA A 71 -7.01 3.78 -7.61
N THR A 72 -7.87 4.01 -8.59
CA THR A 72 -8.41 5.33 -8.90
C THR A 72 -9.93 5.29 -8.99
N GLY A 73 -10.59 6.45 -8.79
CA GLY A 73 -12.04 6.51 -8.71
C GLY A 73 -12.53 5.90 -7.40
N LEU A 74 -12.06 6.44 -6.28
CA LEU A 74 -12.30 5.84 -4.96
C LEU A 74 -13.71 6.11 -4.46
N HIS A 75 -14.30 5.09 -3.81
CA HIS A 75 -15.61 5.16 -3.16
C HIS A 75 -15.50 4.65 -1.73
N GLU A 76 -16.17 5.31 -0.81
CA GLU A 76 -16.14 4.92 0.59
C GLU A 76 -17.07 3.73 0.86
N THR A 77 -16.59 2.81 1.68
CA THR A 77 -17.37 1.67 2.19
C THR A 77 -17.06 1.51 3.68
N HIS A 78 -17.21 0.30 4.20
CA HIS A 78 -16.94 0.01 5.62
C HIS A 78 -15.62 -0.74 5.76
N MET A 79 -14.82 -0.31 6.75
CA MET A 79 -13.62 -1.04 7.14
C MET A 79 -13.97 -2.34 7.85
N HIS A 80 -13.16 -3.37 7.63
CA HIS A 80 -13.28 -4.68 8.29
C HIS A 80 -11.90 -5.15 8.71
N LEU A 81 -11.40 -4.62 9.84
CA LEU A 81 -10.10 -5.04 10.37
C LEU A 81 -10.22 -6.38 11.08
N ASP A 82 -9.20 -7.21 10.96
CA ASP A 82 -9.07 -8.42 11.76
C ASP A 82 -8.86 -8.05 13.22
N ASP A 83 -9.20 -8.96 14.14
CA ASP A 83 -9.16 -8.69 15.58
C ASP A 83 -7.78 -8.26 16.09
N ASP A 84 -6.70 -8.67 15.41
CA ASP A 84 -5.32 -8.35 15.76
C ASP A 84 -4.72 -7.23 14.93
N GLU A 85 -5.53 -6.59 14.07
CA GLU A 85 -5.07 -5.46 13.27
C GLU A 85 -5.33 -4.14 13.99
N PHE A 86 -4.27 -3.35 14.16
CA PHE A 86 -4.33 -2.03 14.77
C PHE A 86 -3.70 -1.03 13.81
N LEU A 87 -4.49 -0.47 12.92
CA LEU A 87 -4.02 0.51 11.96
C LEU A 87 -5.01 1.66 11.82
N THR A 88 -4.49 2.81 11.42
CA THR A 88 -5.28 4.02 11.22
C THR A 88 -5.08 4.49 9.79
N PRO A 89 -6.13 4.48 8.95
CA PRO A 89 -6.02 5.01 7.60
C PRO A 89 -6.01 6.53 7.60
N ASP A 90 -5.31 7.12 6.64
CA ASP A 90 -5.26 8.56 6.42
C ASP A 90 -5.07 8.84 4.94
N ARG A 91 -5.39 10.04 4.52
CA ARG A 91 -5.22 10.47 3.15
C ARG A 91 -4.11 11.50 3.07
N VAL A 92 -3.10 11.21 2.26
CA VAL A 92 -1.90 12.03 2.15
C VAL A 92 -1.75 12.47 0.70
N PRO A 93 -1.56 13.77 0.42
CA PRO A 93 -1.26 14.21 -0.95
C PRO A 93 0.02 13.55 -1.45
N LEU A 94 0.05 13.21 -2.75
CA LEU A 94 1.21 12.51 -3.33
C LEU A 94 2.52 13.27 -3.10
N GLU A 95 2.52 14.59 -3.27
CA GLU A 95 3.72 15.39 -3.06
C GLU A 95 4.21 15.31 -1.61
N LYS A 96 3.28 15.29 -0.66
CA LYS A 96 3.63 15.12 0.75
C LYS A 96 4.22 13.75 1.02
N ALA A 97 3.61 12.71 0.46
CA ALA A 97 4.11 11.34 0.60
C ALA A 97 5.52 11.21 0.01
N TYR A 98 5.76 11.85 -1.13
CA TYR A 98 7.09 11.87 -1.74
C TYR A 98 8.11 12.54 -0.83
N GLU A 99 7.77 13.69 -0.24
CA GLU A 99 8.65 14.36 0.72
C GLU A 99 8.96 13.48 1.93
N MET A 100 7.96 12.75 2.42
CA MET A 100 8.13 11.84 3.55
C MET A 100 9.07 10.67 3.22
N VAL A 101 9.05 10.21 1.97
CA VAL A 101 10.01 9.21 1.49
C VAL A 101 11.42 9.80 1.46
N MET A 102 11.57 10.97 0.87
CA MET A 102 12.88 11.59 0.67
C MET A 102 13.53 12.05 1.98
N SER A 103 12.74 12.42 2.97
CA SER A 103 13.24 12.81 4.29
C SER A 103 13.58 11.63 5.19
N GLY A 104 13.16 10.42 4.82
CA GLY A 104 13.34 9.24 5.65
C GLY A 104 12.25 9.00 6.68
N GLU A 105 11.20 9.80 6.69
CA GLU A 105 10.05 9.58 7.57
C GLU A 105 9.32 8.28 7.22
N ILE A 106 9.17 7.97 5.94
CA ILE A 106 8.65 6.70 5.47
C ILE A 106 9.82 5.73 5.32
N LYS A 107 9.76 4.61 6.04
CA LYS A 107 10.85 3.64 6.12
C LYS A 107 10.49 2.26 5.56
N ASP A 108 9.21 1.99 5.37
CA ASP A 108 8.77 0.70 4.84
C ASP A 108 9.13 0.57 3.36
N GLY A 109 9.86 -0.50 3.01
CA GLY A 109 10.39 -0.68 1.66
C GLY A 109 9.32 -0.75 0.57
N LYS A 110 8.22 -1.48 0.79
CA LYS A 110 7.17 -1.58 -0.22
C LYS A 110 6.48 -0.23 -0.45
N THR A 111 6.35 0.57 0.59
CA THR A 111 5.76 1.91 0.52
C THR A 111 6.65 2.86 -0.25
N ILE A 112 7.95 2.85 0.04
CA ILE A 112 8.94 3.66 -0.69
C ILE A 112 8.89 3.32 -2.19
N ALA A 113 8.97 2.03 -2.52
CA ALA A 113 8.94 1.58 -3.92
C ALA A 113 7.66 2.01 -4.63
N GLY A 114 6.51 1.82 -3.99
CA GLY A 114 5.22 2.17 -4.58
C GLY A 114 5.06 3.66 -4.84
N ILE A 115 5.40 4.49 -3.87
CA ILE A 115 5.28 5.95 -3.99
C ILE A 115 6.20 6.48 -5.09
N LEU A 116 7.46 6.06 -5.10
CA LEU A 116 8.43 6.52 -6.09
C LEU A 116 8.04 6.09 -7.51
N LYS A 117 7.58 4.85 -7.66
CA LYS A 117 7.16 4.34 -8.97
C LYS A 117 5.91 5.09 -9.47
N LEU A 118 4.94 5.31 -8.60
CA LEU A 118 3.74 6.07 -8.95
C LEU A 118 4.12 7.48 -9.40
N LYS A 119 4.97 8.17 -8.64
CA LYS A 119 5.40 9.51 -9.00
C LYS A 119 6.11 9.56 -10.36
N ALA A 120 6.99 8.61 -10.61
CA ALA A 120 7.71 8.52 -11.89
C ALA A 120 6.75 8.30 -13.05
N LEU A 121 5.79 7.38 -12.90
CA LEU A 121 4.83 7.10 -13.97
C LEU A 121 3.91 8.28 -14.27
N LEU A 122 3.48 9.01 -13.25
CA LEU A 122 2.69 10.22 -13.44
C LEU A 122 3.49 11.30 -14.15
N ALA A 123 4.77 11.50 -13.77
CA ALA A 123 5.64 12.48 -14.41
C ALA A 123 5.88 12.15 -15.88
N GLU A 124 5.89 10.86 -16.22
CA GLU A 124 6.07 10.39 -17.61
C GLU A 124 4.77 10.34 -18.40
N GLY A 125 3.64 10.69 -17.79
CA GLY A 125 2.33 10.65 -18.44
C GLY A 125 1.82 9.25 -18.71
N LYS A 126 2.28 8.24 -17.97
CA LYS A 126 1.91 6.83 -18.16
C LYS A 126 0.75 6.36 -17.28
N LEU A 127 0.24 7.25 -16.47
CA LEU A 127 -0.95 7.02 -15.64
C LEU A 127 -1.92 8.18 -15.73
#